data_9c19059c87a9ee27fac9d3e340ec3e99
#
_entry.id   9c19059c87a9ee27fac9d3e340ec3e99
#
_cell.length_a   1.000
_cell.length_b   1.000
_cell.length_c   1.000
_cell.angle_alpha   90.00
_cell.angle_beta   90.00
_cell.angle_gamma   90.00
#
_symmetry.space_group_name_H-M   'P 1'
#
loop_
_entity.id
_entity.type
_entity.pdbx_description
1 polymer ?
#
loop_
_entity_poly.entity_id
_entity_poly.type
_entity_poly.pdbx_seq_one_letter_code
_entity_poly.pdbx_strand_id
1 'polypeptide(L)'
;MSRKTSGSRASFSPTQRKACAVLAVCVLAVILTFIASWVLPGKLSLGGSGRYDPQAYPLDTSLGSVLAKTSDAGTDYVSSTLFVGDQFAKSLYDDKVITLDQFAGKDGLTVSSLLNDACVYFAGDSSAYTVPQAVSKMKPRRVVMLLGSNDLDGSLSYDNFARNYKQAVIAITGAYQYCDVIVCAIPPVAKNASDAAKTQLMIDQFNQELAKMCNDEGYKYLNLAEALKDSNSGYAEAAYLNNKQNGFSTSGANVVLNYLRNHAYDTADTRPNTDDIPQRTEQAGGSAAATEPAPSATPTMFKLQYLVEEGKGTLQGNDQSGVTSIEMDAAEKQTVTITAVAADGYTFYKWSDGLTTATRVDSATKDISVTAMFNDARVQINLDQGESTIKQGESLTINASVTLGGKSYDNSGVQWSVNDDLMQNGASYTFTPNATGDYRIKAGLEVNGTYTSQELMVHVQTPATTVSI
;
A
#
# COMPACT_ATOMS: atom_id res chain seq x y z
N MET A 1 -57.34 -47.97 -48.48
CA MET A 1 -57.48 -47.98 -46.97
C MET A 1 -56.34 -47.19 -46.40
N SER A 2 -56.60 -45.91 -46.00
CA SER A 2 -55.65 -45.00 -45.41
C SER A 2 -56.00 -44.79 -43.94
N ARG A 3 -55.09 -45.17 -43.02
CA ARG A 3 -55.26 -44.94 -41.57
C ARG A 3 -54.66 -43.61 -41.20
N LYS A 4 -55.47 -42.65 -40.82
CA LYS A 4 -55.09 -41.41 -40.14
C LYS A 4 -54.78 -41.72 -38.70
N THR A 5 -53.54 -41.45 -38.26
CA THR A 5 -53.15 -41.42 -36.86
C THR A 5 -53.41 -40.02 -36.28
N SER A 6 -54.38 -39.92 -35.34
CA SER A 6 -54.67 -38.68 -34.63
C SER A 6 -53.63 -38.53 -33.47
N GLY A 7 -52.73 -37.55 -33.59
CA GLY A 7 -51.87 -37.11 -32.48
C GLY A 7 -52.68 -36.35 -31.43
N SER A 8 -52.77 -36.86 -30.22
CA SER A 8 -53.33 -36.16 -29.10
C SER A 8 -52.40 -35.05 -28.62
N ARG A 9 -52.82 -33.81 -28.72
CA ARG A 9 -52.14 -32.66 -28.11
C ARG A 9 -52.39 -32.69 -26.58
N ALA A 10 -51.36 -32.96 -25.80
CA ALA A 10 -51.40 -32.83 -24.37
C ALA A 10 -51.64 -31.35 -23.98
N SER A 11 -52.74 -31.03 -23.32
CA SER A 11 -53.07 -29.68 -22.82
C SER A 11 -52.49 -29.53 -21.43
N PHE A 12 -51.59 -28.61 -21.23
CA PHE A 12 -51.03 -28.25 -19.91
C PHE A 12 -52.11 -27.68 -18.97
N SER A 13 -52.09 -28.10 -17.71
CA SER A 13 -52.96 -27.55 -16.68
C SER A 13 -52.63 -26.05 -16.41
N PRO A 14 -53.60 -25.22 -15.87
CA PRO A 14 -53.35 -23.82 -15.59
C PRO A 14 -52.14 -23.60 -14.67
N THR A 15 -51.82 -24.52 -13.76
CA THR A 15 -50.69 -24.48 -12.85
C THR A 15 -49.37 -24.78 -13.60
N GLN A 16 -49.39 -25.71 -14.55
CA GLN A 16 -48.24 -26.01 -15.40
C GLN A 16 -47.90 -24.88 -16.37
N ARG A 17 -48.93 -24.16 -16.88
CA ARG A 17 -48.75 -22.96 -17.73
C ARG A 17 -48.11 -21.85 -16.95
N LYS A 18 -48.48 -21.61 -15.68
CA LYS A 18 -47.84 -20.61 -14.81
C LYS A 18 -46.41 -21.00 -14.49
N ALA A 19 -46.13 -22.25 -14.18
CA ALA A 19 -44.76 -22.70 -13.93
C ALA A 19 -43.86 -22.60 -15.16
N CYS A 20 -44.34 -22.92 -16.36
CA CYS A 20 -43.62 -22.74 -17.62
C CYS A 20 -43.37 -21.28 -17.95
N ALA A 21 -44.33 -20.38 -17.63
CA ALA A 21 -44.15 -18.94 -17.84
C ALA A 21 -43.08 -18.35 -16.90
N VAL A 22 -43.06 -18.76 -15.63
CA VAL A 22 -42.00 -18.35 -14.67
C VAL A 22 -40.64 -18.90 -15.10
N LEU A 23 -40.55 -20.16 -15.51
CA LEU A 23 -39.29 -20.75 -16.02
C LEU A 23 -38.80 -20.04 -17.27
N ALA A 24 -39.68 -19.68 -18.21
CA ALA A 24 -39.35 -18.93 -19.40
C ALA A 24 -38.81 -17.53 -19.09
N VAL A 25 -39.40 -16.84 -18.09
CA VAL A 25 -38.91 -15.53 -17.64
C VAL A 25 -37.54 -15.65 -16.96
N CYS A 26 -37.32 -16.67 -16.13
CA CYS A 26 -36.02 -16.93 -15.50
C CYS A 26 -34.94 -17.27 -16.56
N VAL A 27 -35.26 -18.10 -17.55
CA VAL A 27 -34.34 -18.44 -18.64
C VAL A 27 -34.03 -17.21 -19.49
N LEU A 28 -35.05 -16.36 -19.78
CA LEU A 28 -34.85 -15.12 -20.52
C LEU A 28 -33.99 -14.12 -19.71
N ALA A 29 -34.16 -14.03 -18.39
CA ALA A 29 -33.34 -13.20 -17.53
C ALA A 29 -31.88 -13.68 -17.52
N VAL A 30 -31.64 -15.00 -17.43
CA VAL A 30 -30.30 -15.61 -17.51
C VAL A 30 -29.67 -15.39 -18.89
N ILE A 31 -30.45 -15.54 -19.97
CA ILE A 31 -29.98 -15.28 -21.34
C ILE A 31 -29.67 -13.79 -21.53
N LEU A 32 -30.48 -12.88 -20.99
CA LEU A 32 -30.22 -11.43 -21.05
C LEU A 32 -28.99 -11.02 -20.23
N THR A 33 -28.75 -11.66 -19.06
CA THR A 33 -27.51 -11.44 -18.32
C THR A 33 -26.30 -12.03 -19.04
N PHE A 34 -26.41 -13.18 -19.67
CA PHE A 34 -25.33 -13.74 -20.52
C PHE A 34 -25.10 -12.91 -21.79
N ILE A 35 -26.14 -12.41 -22.46
CA ILE A 35 -26.01 -11.53 -23.62
C ILE A 35 -25.43 -10.18 -23.19
N ALA A 36 -25.84 -9.63 -22.05
CA ALA A 36 -25.27 -8.39 -21.50
C ALA A 36 -23.78 -8.57 -21.15
N SER A 37 -23.36 -9.72 -20.65
CA SER A 37 -21.93 -10.02 -20.38
C SER A 37 -21.12 -10.32 -21.66
N TRP A 38 -21.79 -10.72 -22.76
CA TRP A 38 -21.12 -11.09 -24.02
C TRP A 38 -21.16 -9.96 -25.08
N VAL A 39 -22.14 -9.07 -25.00
CA VAL A 39 -22.31 -7.96 -25.96
C VAL A 39 -21.75 -6.63 -25.43
N LEU A 40 -21.32 -6.57 -24.16
CA LEU A 40 -20.62 -5.44 -23.56
C LEU A 40 -19.15 -5.71 -23.12
N PRO A 41 -18.27 -6.23 -23.98
CA PRO A 41 -16.87 -5.99 -23.79
C PRO A 41 -16.56 -4.63 -24.40
N GLY A 42 -16.39 -3.59 -23.58
CA GLY A 42 -15.72 -2.38 -24.00
C GLY A 42 -16.56 -1.13 -24.25
N LYS A 43 -17.83 -1.07 -23.81
CA LYS A 43 -18.60 0.20 -23.77
C LYS A 43 -19.38 0.36 -22.48
N LEU A 44 -18.71 0.30 -21.30
CA LEU A 44 -19.17 1.10 -20.19
C LEU A 44 -18.62 2.51 -20.44
N SER A 45 -19.41 3.29 -21.14
CA SER A 45 -19.32 4.73 -21.20
C SER A 45 -19.10 5.25 -19.78
N LEU A 46 -18.10 6.10 -19.61
CA LEU A 46 -17.96 7.03 -18.48
C LEU A 46 -19.30 7.75 -18.25
N GLY A 47 -20.21 7.08 -17.56
CA GLY A 47 -21.45 7.66 -17.09
C GLY A 47 -21.16 8.50 -15.87
N GLY A 48 -21.12 9.83 -16.03
CA GLY A 48 -21.14 10.79 -14.95
C GLY A 48 -19.75 11.27 -14.50
N SER A 49 -19.42 12.48 -14.85
CA SER A 49 -18.38 13.39 -14.32
C SER A 49 -16.93 13.27 -14.77
N GLY A 50 -16.53 12.35 -15.61
CA GLY A 50 -15.12 12.30 -16.11
C GLY A 50 -14.04 12.14 -15.02
N ARG A 51 -14.43 11.72 -13.81
CA ARG A 51 -13.53 11.57 -12.67
C ARG A 51 -13.08 10.10 -12.56
N TYR A 52 -11.78 9.88 -12.45
CA TYR A 52 -11.19 8.58 -12.16
C TYR A 52 -11.62 8.10 -10.77
N ASP A 53 -12.02 6.83 -10.68
CA ASP A 53 -12.33 6.13 -9.44
C ASP A 53 -11.27 5.04 -9.22
N PRO A 54 -10.41 5.16 -8.20
CA PRO A 54 -9.36 4.17 -7.93
C PRO A 54 -9.90 2.80 -7.48
N GLN A 55 -11.20 2.69 -7.18
CA GLN A 55 -11.85 1.44 -6.80
C GLN A 55 -12.59 0.76 -7.97
N ALA A 56 -12.59 1.38 -9.15
CA ALA A 56 -13.32 0.84 -10.31
C ALA A 56 -12.74 -0.51 -10.81
N TYR A 57 -11.42 -0.68 -10.70
CA TYR A 57 -10.71 -1.88 -11.15
C TYR A 57 -9.69 -2.31 -10.09
N PRO A 58 -10.12 -2.82 -8.93
CA PRO A 58 -9.22 -3.29 -7.89
C PRO A 58 -8.50 -4.55 -8.37
N LEU A 59 -7.20 -4.64 -8.10
CA LEU A 59 -6.43 -5.85 -8.36
C LEU A 59 -6.86 -6.95 -7.38
N ASP A 60 -7.11 -8.15 -7.90
CA ASP A 60 -7.32 -9.34 -7.06
C ASP A 60 -5.96 -9.84 -6.53
N THR A 61 -5.63 -9.47 -5.32
CA THR A 61 -4.39 -9.87 -4.65
C THR A 61 -4.43 -11.30 -4.11
N SER A 62 -5.58 -12.01 -4.19
CA SER A 62 -5.70 -13.41 -3.80
C SER A 62 -5.22 -14.38 -4.87
N LEU A 63 -4.95 -13.90 -6.09
CA LEU A 63 -4.39 -14.71 -7.18
C LEU A 63 -3.02 -15.27 -6.78
N GLY A 64 -2.80 -16.56 -7.01
CA GLY A 64 -1.53 -17.24 -6.72
C GLY A 64 -0.31 -16.73 -7.50
N SER A 65 -0.55 -15.95 -8.56
CA SER A 65 0.50 -15.25 -9.33
C SER A 65 1.05 -14.03 -8.61
N VAL A 66 0.21 -13.32 -7.84
CA VAL A 66 0.59 -12.07 -7.16
C VAL A 66 1.57 -12.39 -6.04
N LEU A 67 2.76 -11.78 -6.12
CA LEU A 67 3.80 -12.00 -5.13
C LEU A 67 3.39 -11.37 -3.79
N ALA A 68 3.33 -12.21 -2.77
CA ALA A 68 3.06 -11.77 -1.40
C ALA A 68 4.31 -11.12 -0.78
N LYS A 69 4.09 -10.30 0.24
CA LYS A 69 5.19 -9.69 1.01
C LYS A 69 6.07 -10.76 1.66
N THR A 70 7.37 -10.61 1.51
CA THR A 70 8.41 -11.46 2.11
C THR A 70 9.28 -10.65 3.09
N SER A 71 10.19 -11.32 3.79
CA SER A 71 11.36 -10.63 4.37
C SER A 71 12.21 -10.00 3.26
N ASP A 72 12.97 -8.95 3.60
CA ASP A 72 13.88 -8.30 2.65
C ASP A 72 14.92 -9.31 2.13
N ALA A 73 14.93 -9.49 0.82
CA ALA A 73 15.84 -10.42 0.14
C ALA A 73 17.26 -9.85 -0.06
N GLY A 74 17.51 -8.61 0.36
CA GLY A 74 18.82 -7.97 0.34
C GLY A 74 19.24 -7.39 -1.01
N THR A 75 20.41 -6.78 -1.02
CA THR A 75 20.99 -6.12 -2.21
C THR A 75 21.37 -7.11 -3.31
N ASP A 76 21.80 -8.32 -2.94
CA ASP A 76 22.20 -9.36 -3.89
C ASP A 76 21.02 -9.82 -4.76
N TYR A 77 19.80 -9.75 -4.23
CA TYR A 77 18.59 -10.01 -4.98
C TYR A 77 18.43 -9.02 -6.13
N VAL A 78 18.70 -7.74 -5.89
CA VAL A 78 18.66 -6.69 -6.92
C VAL A 78 19.84 -6.83 -7.88
N SER A 79 21.06 -7.03 -7.38
CA SER A 79 22.26 -7.11 -8.23
C SER A 79 22.24 -8.29 -9.20
N SER A 80 21.52 -9.36 -8.87
CA SER A 80 21.31 -10.54 -9.75
C SER A 80 20.06 -10.45 -10.63
N THR A 81 19.37 -9.30 -10.65
CA THR A 81 18.15 -9.05 -11.42
C THR A 81 18.45 -8.24 -12.68
N LEU A 82 17.92 -8.69 -13.81
CA LEU A 82 17.87 -7.93 -15.07
C LEU A 82 16.53 -7.25 -15.20
N PHE A 83 16.51 -5.92 -15.25
CA PHE A 83 15.32 -5.12 -15.52
C PHE A 83 15.14 -4.96 -17.04
N VAL A 84 14.05 -5.47 -17.53
CA VAL A 84 13.69 -5.43 -18.95
C VAL A 84 12.53 -4.45 -19.13
N GLY A 85 12.68 -3.47 -20.02
CA GLY A 85 11.53 -2.59 -20.26
C GLY A 85 11.82 -1.29 -21.00
N ASP A 86 10.86 -0.38 -20.81
CA ASP A 86 10.80 0.92 -21.47
C ASP A 86 11.52 2.02 -20.65
N GLN A 87 11.11 3.27 -20.82
CA GLN A 87 11.68 4.43 -20.13
C GLN A 87 11.59 4.35 -18.59
N PHE A 88 10.62 3.60 -18.03
CA PHE A 88 10.56 3.38 -16.59
C PHE A 88 11.68 2.45 -16.11
N ALA A 89 11.93 1.35 -16.82
CA ALA A 89 13.08 0.49 -16.53
C ALA A 89 14.41 1.23 -16.78
N LYS A 90 14.47 2.01 -17.88
CA LYS A 90 15.65 2.80 -18.24
C LYS A 90 15.97 3.86 -17.17
N SER A 91 14.98 4.48 -16.54
CA SER A 91 15.20 5.49 -15.50
C SER A 91 15.96 4.94 -14.28
N LEU A 92 15.82 3.63 -13.97
CA LEU A 92 16.62 2.99 -12.92
C LEU A 92 18.12 3.02 -13.25
N TYR A 93 18.46 2.82 -14.53
CA TYR A 93 19.84 2.90 -15.02
C TYR A 93 20.31 4.35 -15.15
N ASP A 94 19.52 5.25 -15.71
CA ASP A 94 19.86 6.66 -15.89
C ASP A 94 20.16 7.34 -14.54
N ASP A 95 19.41 7.00 -13.50
CA ASP A 95 19.62 7.47 -12.11
C ASP A 95 20.70 6.69 -11.35
N LYS A 96 21.40 5.74 -12.03
CA LYS A 96 22.49 4.94 -11.49
C LYS A 96 22.14 4.14 -10.23
N VAL A 97 20.87 3.76 -10.06
CA VAL A 97 20.43 2.85 -9.00
C VAL A 97 20.61 1.38 -9.40
N ILE A 98 20.74 1.12 -10.70
CA ILE A 98 21.18 -0.16 -11.27
C ILE A 98 22.29 0.10 -12.29
N THR A 99 23.06 -0.95 -12.62
CA THR A 99 24.12 -0.89 -13.63
C THR A 99 23.58 -1.20 -15.04
N LEU A 100 24.40 -0.94 -16.09
CA LEU A 100 24.05 -1.30 -17.45
C LEU A 100 23.87 -2.83 -17.62
N ASP A 101 24.62 -3.63 -16.87
CA ASP A 101 24.49 -5.10 -16.88
C ASP A 101 23.18 -5.59 -16.26
N GLN A 102 22.47 -4.71 -15.55
CA GLN A 102 21.16 -4.99 -14.95
C GLN A 102 20.00 -4.43 -15.79
N PHE A 103 20.28 -3.84 -16.96
CA PHE A 103 19.24 -3.22 -17.80
C PHE A 103 19.27 -3.76 -19.24
N ALA A 104 18.10 -4.09 -19.79
CA ALA A 104 17.90 -4.40 -21.19
C ALA A 104 16.59 -3.78 -21.70
N GLY A 105 16.71 -2.80 -22.59
CA GLY A 105 15.56 -2.07 -23.11
C GLY A 105 15.93 -0.74 -23.74
N LYS A 106 14.93 0.10 -23.98
CA LYS A 106 15.08 1.46 -24.50
C LYS A 106 13.82 2.30 -24.25
N ASP A 107 13.93 3.61 -24.39
CA ASP A 107 12.78 4.51 -24.44
C ASP A 107 11.82 4.10 -25.58
N GLY A 108 10.53 4.15 -25.32
CA GLY A 108 9.50 3.84 -26.32
C GLY A 108 9.33 2.35 -26.63
N LEU A 109 10.00 1.45 -25.90
CA LEU A 109 9.81 0.01 -26.10
C LEU A 109 8.38 -0.38 -25.75
N THR A 110 7.71 -1.11 -26.65
CA THR A 110 6.40 -1.73 -26.40
C THR A 110 6.54 -3.24 -26.19
N VAL A 111 5.50 -3.86 -25.69
CA VAL A 111 5.45 -5.32 -25.52
C VAL A 111 5.70 -6.05 -26.82
N SER A 112 5.13 -5.56 -27.92
CA SER A 112 5.30 -6.16 -29.26
C SER A 112 6.68 -5.88 -29.84
N SER A 113 7.21 -4.67 -29.68
CA SER A 113 8.50 -4.29 -30.25
C SER A 113 9.70 -4.93 -29.56
N LEU A 114 9.54 -5.35 -28.28
CA LEU A 114 10.56 -6.09 -27.52
C LEU A 114 11.11 -7.32 -28.27
N LEU A 115 10.27 -7.98 -29.08
CA LEU A 115 10.64 -9.19 -29.80
C LEU A 115 11.54 -8.90 -31.01
N ASN A 116 11.44 -7.71 -31.60
CA ASN A 116 12.03 -7.38 -32.89
C ASN A 116 13.02 -6.22 -32.85
N ASP A 117 12.87 -5.32 -31.90
CA ASP A 117 13.72 -4.14 -31.77
C ASP A 117 15.05 -4.50 -31.14
N ALA A 118 16.12 -4.41 -31.93
CA ALA A 118 17.47 -4.59 -31.45
C ALA A 118 17.95 -3.31 -30.74
N CYS A 119 18.18 -3.39 -29.41
CA CYS A 119 18.52 -2.24 -28.57
C CYS A 119 19.56 -2.55 -27.49
N VAL A 120 20.12 -3.75 -27.51
CA VAL A 120 21.10 -4.22 -26.50
C VAL A 120 22.43 -4.48 -27.19
N TYR A 121 23.52 -3.96 -26.60
CA TYR A 121 24.87 -4.02 -27.20
C TYR A 121 25.85 -4.65 -26.23
N PHE A 122 26.90 -5.29 -26.77
CA PHE A 122 27.98 -5.91 -26.02
C PHE A 122 29.35 -5.42 -26.48
N ALA A 123 30.31 -5.41 -25.59
CA ALA A 123 31.67 -4.97 -25.86
C ALA A 123 32.34 -5.80 -26.95
N GLY A 124 32.98 -5.12 -27.89
CA GLY A 124 33.69 -5.75 -28.99
C GLY A 124 32.76 -6.37 -30.06
N ASP A 125 31.44 -6.18 -29.95
CA ASP A 125 30.45 -6.65 -30.91
C ASP A 125 29.77 -5.47 -31.61
N SER A 126 29.79 -5.46 -32.94
CA SER A 126 29.14 -4.42 -33.75
C SER A 126 27.63 -4.64 -33.93
N SER A 127 27.11 -5.79 -33.49
CA SER A 127 25.71 -6.15 -33.62
C SER A 127 24.86 -5.55 -32.50
N ALA A 128 23.61 -5.21 -32.82
CA ALA A 128 22.57 -4.96 -31.84
C ALA A 128 21.72 -6.21 -31.61
N TYR A 129 21.27 -6.44 -30.43
CA TYR A 129 20.48 -7.62 -30.03
C TYR A 129 19.10 -7.20 -29.55
N THR A 130 18.08 -8.01 -29.85
CA THR A 130 16.78 -7.90 -29.20
C THR A 130 16.86 -8.31 -27.75
N VAL A 131 15.87 -7.93 -26.92
CA VAL A 131 15.88 -8.30 -25.50
C VAL A 131 15.97 -9.82 -25.28
N PRO A 132 15.19 -10.69 -25.97
CA PRO A 132 15.34 -12.13 -25.78
C PRO A 132 16.74 -12.65 -26.14
N GLN A 133 17.34 -12.15 -27.23
CA GLN A 133 18.71 -12.52 -27.62
C GLN A 133 19.73 -12.08 -26.57
N ALA A 134 19.54 -10.88 -26.00
CA ALA A 134 20.42 -10.38 -24.95
C ALA A 134 20.29 -11.19 -23.66
N VAL A 135 19.07 -11.56 -23.23
CA VAL A 135 18.85 -12.42 -22.06
C VAL A 135 19.60 -13.74 -22.19
N SER A 136 19.64 -14.37 -23.37
CA SER A 136 20.41 -15.59 -23.63
C SER A 136 21.93 -15.38 -23.42
N LYS A 137 22.45 -14.20 -23.76
CA LYS A 137 23.88 -13.86 -23.58
C LYS A 137 24.20 -13.46 -22.14
N MET A 138 23.30 -12.70 -21.49
CA MET A 138 23.49 -12.15 -20.14
C MET A 138 23.25 -13.19 -19.04
N LYS A 139 22.51 -14.25 -19.31
CA LYS A 139 22.22 -15.36 -18.39
C LYS A 139 21.78 -14.86 -17.00
N PRO A 140 20.78 -13.96 -16.91
CA PRO A 140 20.40 -13.38 -15.62
C PRO A 140 19.82 -14.44 -14.68
N ARG A 141 19.94 -14.21 -13.37
CA ARG A 141 19.31 -15.05 -12.37
C ARG A 141 17.79 -14.89 -12.41
N ARG A 142 17.36 -13.63 -12.60
CA ARG A 142 15.94 -13.28 -12.77
C ARG A 142 15.77 -12.11 -13.74
N VAL A 143 14.62 -12.07 -14.37
CA VAL A 143 14.17 -11.00 -15.24
C VAL A 143 12.93 -10.36 -14.62
N VAL A 144 12.96 -9.06 -14.43
CA VAL A 144 11.81 -8.25 -14.03
C VAL A 144 11.36 -7.43 -15.21
N MET A 145 10.16 -7.70 -15.73
CA MET A 145 9.61 -7.05 -16.91
C MET A 145 8.81 -5.82 -16.51
N LEU A 146 9.39 -4.64 -16.63
CA LEU A 146 8.78 -3.35 -16.35
C LEU A 146 8.45 -2.66 -17.69
N LEU A 147 7.29 -3.00 -18.25
CA LEU A 147 6.93 -2.71 -19.64
C LEU A 147 5.42 -2.51 -19.76
N GLY A 148 4.98 -1.74 -20.73
CA GLY A 148 3.57 -1.55 -21.07
C GLY A 148 3.11 -0.10 -21.06
N SER A 149 3.93 0.84 -20.58
CA SER A 149 3.55 2.26 -20.56
C SER A 149 3.38 2.87 -21.95
N ASN A 150 4.04 2.30 -22.96
CA ASN A 150 3.92 2.72 -24.37
C ASN A 150 2.84 1.98 -25.15
N ASP A 151 2.13 1.05 -24.52
CA ASP A 151 1.03 0.29 -25.11
C ASP A 151 -0.34 0.90 -24.80
N LEU A 152 -0.39 2.09 -24.18
CA LEU A 152 -1.58 2.76 -23.64
C LEU A 152 -2.26 3.72 -24.64
N ASP A 153 -2.06 3.53 -25.94
CA ASP A 153 -2.63 4.41 -26.99
C ASP A 153 -4.11 4.11 -27.30
N GLY A 154 -4.66 3.05 -26.70
CA GLY A 154 -6.04 2.59 -26.92
C GLY A 154 -6.23 1.78 -28.22
N SER A 155 -5.15 1.44 -28.93
CA SER A 155 -5.19 0.59 -30.14
C SER A 155 -5.37 -0.88 -29.80
N LEU A 156 -4.92 -1.31 -28.61
CA LEU A 156 -5.02 -2.69 -28.13
C LEU A 156 -6.19 -2.88 -27.18
N SER A 157 -6.93 -3.98 -27.34
CA SER A 157 -7.81 -4.46 -26.27
C SER A 157 -7.00 -5.10 -25.15
N TYR A 158 -7.55 -5.14 -23.94
CA TYR A 158 -6.91 -5.72 -22.75
C TYR A 158 -6.46 -7.17 -22.99
N ASP A 159 -7.32 -8.00 -23.60
CA ASP A 159 -6.99 -9.40 -23.97
C ASP A 159 -5.83 -9.49 -24.96
N ASN A 160 -5.78 -8.61 -25.94
CA ASN A 160 -4.69 -8.58 -26.92
C ASN A 160 -3.37 -8.13 -26.29
N PHE A 161 -3.43 -7.15 -25.39
CA PHE A 161 -2.27 -6.71 -24.62
C PHE A 161 -1.71 -7.86 -23.78
N ALA A 162 -2.55 -8.54 -22.97
CA ALA A 162 -2.14 -9.67 -22.15
C ALA A 162 -1.59 -10.83 -23.00
N ARG A 163 -2.18 -11.08 -24.17
CA ARG A 163 -1.67 -12.09 -25.11
C ARG A 163 -0.30 -11.73 -25.65
N ASN A 164 -0.08 -10.48 -26.05
CA ASN A 164 1.22 -10.00 -26.52
C ASN A 164 2.27 -10.09 -25.40
N TYR A 165 1.87 -9.73 -24.16
CA TYR A 165 2.75 -9.84 -23.00
C TYR A 165 3.15 -11.30 -22.73
N LYS A 166 2.21 -12.25 -22.81
CA LYS A 166 2.50 -13.68 -22.76
C LYS A 166 3.54 -14.12 -23.80
N GLN A 167 3.42 -13.62 -25.05
CA GLN A 167 4.43 -13.93 -26.09
C GLN A 167 5.81 -13.38 -25.74
N ALA A 168 5.88 -12.19 -25.13
CA ALA A 168 7.14 -11.63 -24.65
C ALA A 168 7.77 -12.49 -23.53
N VAL A 169 6.97 -12.96 -22.56
CA VAL A 169 7.44 -13.89 -21.52
C VAL A 169 7.93 -15.19 -22.12
N ILE A 170 7.18 -15.80 -23.07
CA ILE A 170 7.58 -17.03 -23.78
C ILE A 170 8.89 -16.84 -24.52
N ALA A 171 9.08 -15.70 -25.19
CA ALA A 171 10.31 -15.43 -25.92
C ALA A 171 11.53 -15.29 -24.99
N ILE A 172 11.37 -14.67 -23.82
CA ILE A 172 12.43 -14.55 -22.82
C ILE A 172 12.76 -15.91 -22.21
N THR A 173 11.77 -16.66 -21.76
CA THR A 173 11.96 -18.00 -21.17
C THR A 173 12.48 -19.02 -22.17
N GLY A 174 12.04 -18.91 -23.44
CA GLY A 174 12.55 -19.74 -24.55
C GLY A 174 13.99 -19.42 -24.93
N ALA A 175 14.41 -18.15 -24.79
CA ALA A 175 15.81 -17.76 -25.03
C ALA A 175 16.76 -18.22 -23.90
N TYR A 176 16.25 -18.22 -22.64
CA TYR A 176 17.04 -18.66 -21.48
C TYR A 176 16.11 -19.21 -20.37
N GLN A 177 15.99 -20.53 -20.31
CA GLN A 177 15.05 -21.25 -19.43
C GLN A 177 15.46 -21.28 -17.94
N TYR A 178 16.66 -20.83 -17.59
CA TYR A 178 17.21 -20.92 -16.24
C TYR A 178 17.00 -19.66 -15.39
N CYS A 179 16.22 -18.69 -15.88
CA CYS A 179 15.92 -17.47 -15.14
C CYS A 179 14.49 -17.44 -14.63
N ASP A 180 14.31 -16.89 -13.44
CA ASP A 180 12.97 -16.52 -12.96
C ASP A 180 12.46 -15.31 -13.75
N VAL A 181 11.22 -15.35 -14.23
CA VAL A 181 10.59 -14.21 -14.91
C VAL A 181 9.45 -13.67 -14.07
N ILE A 182 9.49 -12.38 -13.77
CA ILE A 182 8.51 -11.65 -12.98
C ILE A 182 7.93 -10.54 -13.84
N VAL A 183 6.62 -10.57 -14.06
CA VAL A 183 5.86 -9.52 -14.73
C VAL A 183 5.52 -8.43 -13.73
N CYS A 184 5.89 -7.18 -14.02
CA CYS A 184 5.55 -6.04 -13.17
C CYS A 184 4.24 -5.38 -13.60
N ALA A 185 3.54 -4.80 -12.63
CA ALA A 185 2.49 -3.84 -12.90
C ALA A 185 3.03 -2.65 -13.70
N ILE A 186 2.24 -2.16 -14.65
CA ILE A 186 2.49 -0.89 -15.33
C ILE A 186 2.41 0.22 -14.27
N PRO A 187 3.42 1.11 -14.18
CA PRO A 187 3.41 2.20 -13.21
C PRO A 187 2.22 3.14 -13.39
N PRO A 188 1.71 3.74 -12.31
CA PRO A 188 0.63 4.72 -12.38
C PRO A 188 1.08 6.02 -13.06
N VAL A 189 0.12 6.74 -13.65
CA VAL A 189 0.36 8.02 -14.32
C VAL A 189 0.24 9.19 -13.32
N ALA A 190 0.95 10.29 -13.61
CA ALA A 190 0.85 11.52 -12.82
C ALA A 190 -0.58 12.11 -12.92
N LYS A 191 -1.10 12.61 -11.78
CA LYS A 191 -2.44 13.20 -11.71
C LYS A 191 -2.66 14.39 -12.66
N ASN A 192 -1.59 15.14 -12.95
CA ASN A 192 -1.61 16.31 -13.83
C ASN A 192 -1.19 16.00 -15.28
N ALA A 193 -1.02 14.74 -15.63
CA ALA A 193 -0.75 14.33 -17.00
C ALA A 193 -1.97 14.60 -17.91
N SER A 194 -1.75 14.74 -19.22
CA SER A 194 -2.83 14.82 -20.19
C SER A 194 -3.67 13.54 -20.13
N ASP A 195 -5.00 13.69 -20.13
CA ASP A 195 -5.95 12.56 -20.06
C ASP A 195 -5.70 11.59 -18.91
N ALA A 196 -5.12 12.06 -17.79
CA ALA A 196 -4.70 11.24 -16.65
C ALA A 196 -5.77 10.25 -16.18
N ALA A 197 -7.04 10.69 -16.07
CA ALA A 197 -8.14 9.85 -15.63
C ALA A 197 -8.39 8.65 -16.57
N LYS A 198 -8.37 8.90 -17.87
CA LYS A 198 -8.55 7.86 -18.89
C LYS A 198 -7.34 6.91 -18.93
N THR A 199 -6.14 7.47 -18.86
CA THR A 199 -4.89 6.68 -18.89
C THR A 199 -4.77 5.82 -17.64
N GLN A 200 -5.05 6.38 -16.44
CA GLN A 200 -4.97 5.60 -15.21
C GLN A 200 -6.00 4.46 -15.18
N LEU A 201 -7.21 4.72 -15.66
CA LEU A 201 -8.24 3.69 -15.79
C LEU A 201 -7.79 2.54 -16.69
N MET A 202 -7.14 2.87 -17.83
CA MET A 202 -6.58 1.88 -18.76
C MET A 202 -5.43 1.10 -18.10
N ILE A 203 -4.54 1.76 -17.36
CA ILE A 203 -3.47 1.11 -16.58
C ILE A 203 -4.05 0.09 -15.62
N ASP A 204 -5.09 0.46 -14.85
CA ASP A 204 -5.69 -0.44 -13.87
C ASP A 204 -6.32 -1.67 -14.52
N GLN A 205 -6.98 -1.51 -15.65
CA GLN A 205 -7.53 -2.62 -16.43
C GLN A 205 -6.43 -3.52 -17.02
N PHE A 206 -5.37 -2.94 -17.57
CA PHE A 206 -4.23 -3.70 -18.10
C PHE A 206 -3.54 -4.48 -16.97
N ASN A 207 -3.37 -3.88 -15.81
CA ASN A 207 -2.78 -4.55 -14.65
C ASN A 207 -3.63 -5.71 -14.13
N GLN A 208 -4.96 -5.60 -14.15
CA GLN A 208 -5.85 -6.72 -13.84
C GLN A 208 -5.66 -7.89 -14.84
N GLU A 209 -5.64 -7.60 -16.13
CA GLU A 209 -5.48 -8.64 -17.15
C GLU A 209 -4.08 -9.26 -17.12
N LEU A 210 -3.04 -8.50 -16.80
CA LEU A 210 -1.69 -9.04 -16.59
C LEU A 210 -1.64 -9.99 -15.40
N ALA A 211 -2.21 -9.61 -14.26
CA ALA A 211 -2.24 -10.47 -13.08
C ALA A 211 -3.01 -11.77 -13.33
N LYS A 212 -4.15 -11.67 -14.03
CA LYS A 212 -4.95 -12.82 -14.45
C LYS A 212 -4.18 -13.70 -15.43
N MET A 213 -3.58 -13.13 -16.46
CA MET A 213 -2.74 -13.87 -17.42
C MET A 213 -1.59 -14.59 -16.69
N CYS A 214 -0.92 -13.94 -15.76
CA CYS A 214 0.12 -14.58 -14.95
C CYS A 214 -0.42 -15.74 -14.13
N ASN A 215 -1.62 -15.61 -13.56
CA ASN A 215 -2.26 -16.68 -12.79
C ASN A 215 -2.62 -17.88 -13.68
N ASP A 216 -3.21 -17.63 -14.84
CA ASP A 216 -3.66 -18.66 -15.76
C ASP A 216 -2.48 -19.43 -16.38
N GLU A 217 -1.32 -18.78 -16.57
CA GLU A 217 -0.12 -19.34 -17.18
C GLU A 217 0.95 -19.78 -16.17
N GLY A 218 0.74 -19.56 -14.87
CA GLY A 218 1.70 -19.93 -13.82
C GLY A 218 2.90 -18.99 -13.66
N TYR A 219 2.85 -17.79 -14.27
CA TYR A 219 3.89 -16.77 -14.12
C TYR A 219 3.74 -16.01 -12.78
N LYS A 220 4.75 -15.21 -12.42
CA LYS A 220 4.73 -14.37 -11.23
C LYS A 220 4.46 -12.91 -11.60
N TYR A 221 3.63 -12.26 -10.77
CA TYR A 221 3.22 -10.89 -10.94
C TYR A 221 3.62 -10.04 -9.73
N LEU A 222 4.36 -8.97 -9.96
CA LEU A 222 4.77 -7.99 -8.95
C LEU A 222 3.83 -6.78 -9.03
N ASN A 223 2.98 -6.60 -8.00
CA ASN A 223 2.02 -5.50 -7.91
C ASN A 223 2.70 -4.17 -7.55
N LEU A 224 3.72 -3.78 -8.31
CA LEU A 224 4.51 -2.58 -8.07
C LEU A 224 3.64 -1.30 -8.00
N ALA A 225 2.50 -1.28 -8.69
CA ALA A 225 1.62 -0.11 -8.73
C ALA A 225 1.10 0.30 -7.33
N GLU A 226 0.92 -0.64 -6.39
CA GLU A 226 0.45 -0.29 -5.04
C GLU A 226 1.46 0.54 -4.24
N ALA A 227 2.77 0.31 -4.46
CA ALA A 227 3.83 1.07 -3.81
C ALA A 227 4.05 2.46 -4.43
N LEU A 228 3.60 2.66 -5.66
CA LEU A 228 3.82 3.88 -6.43
C LEU A 228 2.61 4.83 -6.43
N LYS A 229 1.42 4.34 -6.04
CA LYS A 229 0.19 5.13 -6.01
C LYS A 229 0.07 5.95 -4.72
N ASP A 230 -0.40 7.18 -4.85
CA ASP A 230 -1.01 7.92 -3.75
C ASP A 230 -2.32 7.23 -3.34
N SER A 231 -2.43 6.87 -2.07
CA SER A 231 -3.54 6.05 -1.54
C SER A 231 -4.91 6.72 -1.63
N ASN A 232 -4.96 8.05 -1.72
CA ASN A 232 -6.21 8.80 -1.75
C ASN A 232 -6.70 9.02 -3.17
N SER A 233 -5.78 9.23 -4.11
CA SER A 233 -6.13 9.60 -5.49
C SER A 233 -5.99 8.45 -6.48
N GLY A 234 -5.19 7.42 -6.18
CA GLY A 234 -4.90 6.29 -7.07
C GLY A 234 -3.98 6.62 -8.24
N TYR A 235 -3.53 7.88 -8.38
CA TYR A 235 -2.50 8.29 -9.33
C TYR A 235 -1.11 8.07 -8.74
N ALA A 236 -0.07 8.26 -9.55
CA ALA A 236 1.29 8.20 -9.05
C ALA A 236 1.54 9.24 -7.93
N GLU A 237 2.26 8.83 -6.90
CA GLU A 237 2.85 9.77 -5.95
C GLU A 237 3.84 10.67 -6.70
N ALA A 238 3.60 11.98 -6.66
CA ALA A 238 4.35 12.94 -7.49
C ALA A 238 5.86 12.91 -7.24
N ALA A 239 6.28 12.62 -6.01
CA ALA A 239 7.68 12.51 -5.64
C ALA A 239 8.40 11.30 -6.27
N TYR A 240 7.66 10.30 -6.77
CA TYR A 240 8.22 9.09 -7.34
C TYR A 240 8.43 9.15 -8.84
N LEU A 241 7.94 10.20 -9.51
CA LEU A 241 8.15 10.42 -10.94
C LEU A 241 9.26 11.45 -11.16
N ASN A 242 9.99 11.29 -12.28
CA ASN A 242 10.95 12.28 -12.73
C ASN A 242 10.25 13.56 -13.23
N ASN A 243 11.01 14.63 -13.46
CA ASN A 243 10.47 15.92 -13.89
C ASN A 243 9.68 15.89 -15.22
N LYS A 244 9.93 14.87 -16.07
CA LYS A 244 9.22 14.66 -17.33
C LYS A 244 7.99 13.76 -17.16
N GLN A 245 7.80 13.17 -15.97
CA GLN A 245 6.71 12.25 -15.62
C GLN A 245 6.63 11.00 -16.55
N ASN A 246 7.75 10.60 -17.12
CA ASN A 246 7.87 9.47 -18.01
C ASN A 246 8.87 8.42 -17.53
N GLY A 247 9.25 8.44 -16.28
CA GLY A 247 10.15 7.52 -15.60
C GLY A 247 10.17 7.80 -14.12
N PHE A 248 10.90 7.02 -13.35
CA PHE A 248 11.04 7.22 -11.92
C PHE A 248 11.99 8.38 -11.61
N SER A 249 11.74 9.07 -10.51
CA SER A 249 12.75 9.84 -9.80
C SER A 249 13.68 8.89 -9.02
N THR A 250 14.76 9.39 -8.47
CA THR A 250 15.62 8.60 -7.57
C THR A 250 14.82 8.05 -6.37
N SER A 251 13.87 8.82 -5.82
CA SER A 251 12.98 8.34 -4.75
C SER A 251 12.07 7.21 -5.23
N GLY A 252 11.46 7.36 -6.42
CA GLY A 252 10.62 6.32 -7.02
C GLY A 252 11.42 5.05 -7.34
N ALA A 253 12.63 5.19 -7.87
CA ALA A 253 13.53 4.08 -8.15
C ALA A 253 13.87 3.27 -6.87
N ASN A 254 14.13 3.96 -5.77
CA ASN A 254 14.36 3.30 -4.48
C ASN A 254 13.11 2.58 -3.95
N VAL A 255 11.91 3.15 -4.14
CA VAL A 255 10.64 2.47 -3.83
C VAL A 255 10.48 1.19 -4.64
N VAL A 256 10.78 1.24 -5.96
CA VAL A 256 10.75 0.06 -6.85
C VAL A 256 11.67 -1.04 -6.34
N LEU A 257 12.93 -0.73 -6.06
CA LEU A 257 13.90 -1.74 -5.61
C LEU A 257 13.56 -2.28 -4.23
N ASN A 258 13.10 -1.42 -3.32
CA ASN A 258 12.66 -1.84 -1.99
C ASN A 258 11.42 -2.75 -2.07
N TYR A 259 10.44 -2.40 -2.90
CA TYR A 259 9.24 -3.22 -3.10
C TYR A 259 9.61 -4.59 -3.68
N LEU A 260 10.49 -4.62 -4.69
CA LEU A 260 10.98 -5.88 -5.29
C LEU A 260 11.67 -6.78 -4.25
N ARG A 261 12.53 -6.24 -3.38
CA ARG A 261 13.21 -7.01 -2.32
C ARG A 261 12.24 -7.59 -1.29
N ASN A 262 11.16 -6.86 -0.99
CA ASN A 262 10.15 -7.26 -0.01
C ASN A 262 9.02 -8.12 -0.59
N HIS A 263 9.04 -8.42 -1.90
CA HIS A 263 8.13 -9.32 -2.60
C HIS A 263 8.94 -10.27 -3.48
N ALA A 264 9.96 -10.86 -2.87
CA ALA A 264 10.93 -11.67 -3.57
C ALA A 264 10.34 -12.99 -4.07
N TYR A 265 10.72 -13.37 -5.28
CA TYR A 265 10.53 -14.70 -5.84
C TYR A 265 11.89 -15.24 -6.26
N ASP A 266 12.30 -16.32 -5.65
CA ASP A 266 13.65 -16.91 -5.86
C ASP A 266 13.55 -18.43 -5.86
N THR A 267 13.95 -19.04 -6.99
CA THR A 267 14.06 -20.49 -7.13
C THR A 267 15.53 -20.93 -6.91
N ALA A 268 15.85 -22.21 -6.98
CA ALA A 268 17.24 -22.63 -6.92
C ALA A 268 18.03 -22.15 -8.16
N ASP A 269 19.22 -21.62 -7.97
CA ASP A 269 20.09 -21.22 -9.08
C ASP A 269 20.68 -22.44 -9.78
N THR A 270 20.21 -22.69 -10.99
CA THR A 270 20.66 -23.83 -11.82
C THR A 270 21.31 -23.38 -13.11
N ARG A 271 21.70 -22.09 -13.22
CA ARG A 271 22.27 -21.50 -14.44
C ARG A 271 23.61 -22.15 -14.80
N PRO A 272 23.79 -22.66 -16.03
CA PRO A 272 25.07 -23.19 -16.48
C PRO A 272 25.97 -22.08 -17.02
N ASN A 273 27.27 -22.24 -16.86
CA ASN A 273 28.34 -21.44 -17.54
C ASN A 273 28.14 -19.91 -17.35
N THR A 274 28.04 -19.46 -16.11
CA THR A 274 27.90 -18.03 -15.78
C THR A 274 29.25 -17.27 -15.76
N ASP A 275 30.38 -17.95 -15.97
CA ASP A 275 31.72 -17.35 -15.94
C ASP A 275 32.04 -16.55 -17.22
N ASP A 276 31.27 -16.73 -18.30
CA ASP A 276 31.52 -16.11 -19.59
C ASP A 276 30.32 -15.30 -20.05
N ILE A 277 30.00 -14.22 -19.28
CA ILE A 277 28.95 -13.27 -19.62
C ILE A 277 29.59 -12.05 -20.29
N PRO A 278 29.22 -11.70 -21.55
CA PRO A 278 29.82 -10.57 -22.24
C PRO A 278 29.43 -9.25 -21.57
N GLN A 279 30.39 -8.34 -21.44
CA GLN A 279 30.15 -7.00 -20.88
C GLN A 279 29.22 -6.19 -21.78
N ARG A 280 28.34 -5.41 -21.15
CA ARG A 280 27.41 -4.52 -21.84
C ARG A 280 28.08 -3.22 -22.30
N THR A 281 27.59 -2.66 -23.40
CA THR A 281 27.91 -1.29 -23.85
C THR A 281 26.64 -0.55 -24.23
N GLU A 282 26.72 0.79 -24.31
CA GLU A 282 25.56 1.63 -24.67
C GLU A 282 25.33 1.70 -26.19
N GLN A 283 26.31 1.33 -26.99
CA GLN A 283 26.24 1.40 -28.45
C GLN A 283 27.03 0.26 -29.13
N ALA A 284 26.69 -0.02 -30.36
CA ALA A 284 27.36 -1.01 -31.20
C ALA A 284 28.86 -0.67 -31.36
N GLY A 285 29.73 -1.69 -31.30
CA GLY A 285 31.19 -1.52 -31.43
C GLY A 285 31.83 -0.73 -30.29
N GLY A 286 31.08 -0.43 -29.24
CA GLY A 286 31.61 0.18 -28.03
C GLY A 286 32.72 -0.70 -27.42
N SER A 287 33.83 -0.08 -27.06
CA SER A 287 34.77 -0.71 -26.14
C SER A 287 34.03 -0.96 -24.83
N ALA A 288 34.25 -2.08 -24.16
CA ALA A 288 33.89 -2.17 -22.76
C ALA A 288 34.39 -0.88 -22.12
N ALA A 289 33.49 -0.12 -21.51
CA ALA A 289 33.95 0.89 -20.60
C ALA A 289 34.96 0.13 -19.73
N ALA A 290 36.23 0.56 -19.78
CA ALA A 290 37.20 0.01 -18.87
C ALA A 290 36.45 -0.04 -17.56
N THR A 291 36.28 -1.21 -16.99
CA THR A 291 35.92 -1.32 -15.59
C THR A 291 37.06 -0.59 -14.94
N GLU A 292 36.94 0.72 -14.85
CA GLU A 292 37.62 1.44 -13.84
C GLU A 292 37.23 0.65 -12.60
N PRO A 293 38.21 -0.03 -11.92
CA PRO A 293 37.91 -0.63 -10.65
C PRO A 293 37.17 0.51 -9.95
N ALA A 294 35.91 0.32 -9.67
CA ALA A 294 35.08 1.35 -9.05
C ALA A 294 36.02 2.00 -8.07
N PRO A 295 36.32 3.32 -8.19
CA PRO A 295 37.25 3.91 -7.27
C PRO A 295 36.72 3.37 -5.95
N SER A 296 37.64 2.75 -5.17
CA SER A 296 37.32 2.44 -3.78
C SER A 296 37.16 3.81 -3.14
N ALA A 297 36.14 4.51 -3.60
CA ALA A 297 35.62 5.67 -2.96
C ALA A 297 35.15 5.11 -1.64
N THR A 298 35.87 5.39 -0.60
CA THR A 298 35.33 5.35 0.75
C THR A 298 33.94 5.94 0.59
N PRO A 299 32.86 5.16 0.76
CA PRO A 299 31.52 5.65 0.46
C PRO A 299 31.34 6.93 1.25
N THR A 300 30.89 8.00 0.59
CA THR A 300 30.53 9.20 1.30
C THR A 300 29.50 8.79 2.34
N MET A 301 29.86 8.88 3.62
CA MET A 301 29.00 8.50 4.72
C MET A 301 28.33 9.74 5.27
N PHE A 302 27.04 9.66 5.51
CA PHE A 302 26.24 10.69 6.15
C PHE A 302 25.83 10.22 7.52
N LYS A 303 25.83 11.13 8.50
CA LYS A 303 25.35 10.87 9.85
C LYS A 303 23.84 11.06 9.90
N LEU A 304 23.13 10.00 10.27
CA LEU A 304 21.69 10.05 10.48
C LEU A 304 21.43 9.92 11.98
N GLN A 305 20.77 10.91 12.56
CA GLN A 305 20.42 10.97 13.97
C GLN A 305 18.92 11.19 14.10
N TYR A 306 18.27 10.28 14.79
CA TYR A 306 16.85 10.33 15.10
C TYR A 306 16.69 10.31 16.62
N LEU A 307 15.93 11.25 17.14
CA LEU A 307 15.70 11.45 18.57
C LEU A 307 14.21 11.47 18.87
N VAL A 308 13.85 11.26 20.11
CA VAL A 308 12.49 11.52 20.62
C VAL A 308 12.52 12.56 21.73
N GLU A 309 11.42 13.26 21.94
CA GLU A 309 11.23 14.06 23.17
C GLU A 309 11.22 13.13 24.38
N GLU A 310 12.03 13.47 25.38
CA GLU A 310 12.23 12.66 26.58
C GLU A 310 10.92 12.25 27.24
N GLY A 311 10.77 10.96 27.51
CA GLY A 311 9.62 10.37 28.20
C GLY A 311 8.31 10.33 27.41
N LYS A 312 8.29 10.79 26.14
CA LYS A 312 7.05 10.89 25.36
C LYS A 312 6.89 9.79 24.28
N GLY A 313 7.94 9.05 23.98
CA GLY A 313 7.92 8.00 22.98
C GLY A 313 9.23 7.27 22.82
N THR A 314 9.28 6.38 21.84
CA THR A 314 10.45 5.61 21.44
C THR A 314 10.57 5.55 19.92
N LEU A 315 11.70 5.05 19.42
CA LEU A 315 11.97 4.81 18.02
C LEU A 315 12.04 3.31 17.73
N GLN A 316 11.67 2.97 16.51
CA GLN A 316 11.86 1.65 15.92
C GLN A 316 12.45 1.79 14.52
N GLY A 317 13.47 1.04 14.20
CA GLY A 317 14.15 1.01 12.89
C GLY A 317 15.62 0.64 13.05
N ASN A 318 16.30 0.32 11.95
CA ASN A 318 17.71 -0.09 11.94
C ASN A 318 18.00 -1.20 12.98
N ASP A 319 17.17 -2.26 12.97
CA ASP A 319 17.24 -3.41 13.90
C ASP A 319 17.13 -3.05 15.39
N GLN A 320 16.72 -1.81 15.71
CA GLN A 320 16.49 -1.32 17.06
C GLN A 320 14.99 -1.06 17.30
N SER A 321 14.54 -1.23 18.53
CA SER A 321 13.15 -0.97 18.94
C SER A 321 13.12 -0.55 20.41
N GLY A 322 12.21 0.37 20.74
CA GLY A 322 12.02 0.86 22.11
C GLY A 322 13.16 1.78 22.60
N VAL A 323 13.95 2.34 21.70
CA VAL A 323 15.08 3.25 22.02
C VAL A 323 14.67 4.71 21.91
N THR A 324 15.37 5.61 22.60
CA THR A 324 15.12 7.06 22.57
C THR A 324 15.95 7.80 21.52
N SER A 325 16.96 7.14 20.97
CA SER A 325 17.78 7.64 19.87
C SER A 325 18.23 6.51 18.97
N ILE A 326 18.33 6.79 17.67
CA ILE A 326 18.99 5.95 16.67
C ILE A 326 20.01 6.81 15.96
N GLU A 327 21.29 6.43 16.05
CA GLU A 327 22.38 7.08 15.35
C GLU A 327 23.07 6.03 14.46
N MET A 328 23.38 6.42 13.23
CA MET A 328 24.04 5.57 12.28
C MET A 328 24.78 6.37 11.23
N ASP A 329 25.85 5.79 10.69
CA ASP A 329 26.45 6.25 9.46
C ASP A 329 25.79 5.47 8.29
N ALA A 330 25.28 6.18 7.31
CA ALA A 330 24.66 5.62 6.13
C ALA A 330 25.44 6.01 4.88
N ALA A 331 25.67 5.06 3.98
CA ALA A 331 26.29 5.33 2.69
C ALA A 331 25.41 6.26 1.85
N GLU A 332 26.03 7.06 1.00
CA GLU A 332 25.30 7.93 0.06
C GLU A 332 24.17 7.16 -0.64
N LYS A 333 22.95 7.73 -0.60
CA LYS A 333 21.72 7.15 -1.14
C LYS A 333 21.20 5.89 -0.43
N GLN A 334 21.83 5.44 0.66
CA GLN A 334 21.25 4.41 1.51
C GLN A 334 19.90 4.90 2.08
N THR A 335 18.89 4.04 2.03
CA THR A 335 17.56 4.36 2.55
C THR A 335 17.39 3.79 3.95
N VAL A 336 16.87 4.59 4.86
CA VAL A 336 16.62 4.22 6.26
C VAL A 336 15.16 4.48 6.59
N THR A 337 14.51 3.51 7.21
CA THR A 337 13.12 3.65 7.69
C THR A 337 13.11 3.70 9.20
N ILE A 338 12.55 4.77 9.76
CA ILE A 338 12.41 4.98 11.21
C ILE A 338 10.96 5.29 11.55
N THR A 339 10.46 4.65 12.59
CA THR A 339 9.10 4.86 13.11
C THR A 339 9.17 5.41 14.52
N ALA A 340 8.48 6.51 14.77
CA ALA A 340 8.26 7.05 16.10
C ALA A 340 7.03 6.38 16.74
N VAL A 341 7.19 5.83 17.93
CA VAL A 341 6.15 5.15 18.70
C VAL A 341 5.84 5.97 19.93
N ALA A 342 4.61 6.44 20.07
CA ALA A 342 4.20 7.23 21.22
C ALA A 342 4.17 6.36 22.49
N ALA A 343 4.59 6.94 23.63
CA ALA A 343 4.37 6.34 24.93
C ALA A 343 2.89 6.46 25.35
N ASP A 344 2.49 5.70 26.37
CA ASP A 344 1.15 5.76 26.93
C ASP A 344 0.78 7.20 27.32
N GLY A 345 -0.38 7.64 26.91
CA GLY A 345 -0.88 8.99 27.15
C GLY A 345 -0.32 10.06 26.22
N TYR A 346 0.39 9.69 25.18
CA TYR A 346 0.86 10.60 24.15
C TYR A 346 0.40 10.15 22.76
N THR A 347 0.42 11.10 21.81
CA THR A 347 0.20 10.84 20.38
C THR A 347 1.30 11.48 19.56
N PHE A 348 1.78 10.81 18.53
CA PHE A 348 2.74 11.41 17.62
C PHE A 348 2.14 12.67 16.99
N TYR A 349 2.93 13.75 16.94
CA TYR A 349 2.52 15.02 16.34
C TYR A 349 3.20 15.24 14.98
N LYS A 350 4.51 15.32 15.01
CA LYS A 350 5.35 15.52 13.81
C LYS A 350 6.82 15.29 14.13
N TRP A 351 7.65 15.21 13.12
CA TRP A 351 9.09 15.36 13.25
C TRP A 351 9.49 16.84 13.26
N SER A 352 10.66 17.16 13.82
CA SER A 352 11.14 18.55 13.94
C SER A 352 11.33 19.25 12.59
N ASP A 353 11.52 18.50 11.50
CA ASP A 353 11.60 19.01 10.13
C ASP A 353 10.22 19.20 9.47
N GLY A 354 9.14 18.94 10.19
CA GLY A 354 7.76 19.18 9.75
C GLY A 354 7.02 17.97 9.18
N LEU A 355 7.68 16.79 9.01
CA LEU A 355 7.02 15.58 8.54
C LEU A 355 5.97 15.09 9.56
N THR A 356 4.74 14.85 9.13
CA THR A 356 3.60 14.51 9.99
C THR A 356 3.27 13.02 10.07
N THR A 357 3.96 12.17 9.31
CA THR A 357 3.83 10.70 9.41
C THR A 357 4.80 10.17 10.48
N ALA A 358 4.31 9.30 11.36
CA ALA A 358 5.14 8.71 12.42
C ALA A 358 6.28 7.85 11.84
N THR A 359 6.02 7.15 10.75
CA THR A 359 7.05 6.45 9.98
C THR A 359 7.61 7.37 8.91
N ARG A 360 8.94 7.48 8.88
CA ARG A 360 9.69 8.23 7.88
C ARG A 360 10.66 7.32 7.13
N VAL A 361 10.90 7.66 5.89
CA VAL A 361 11.88 7.00 5.04
C VAL A 361 12.84 8.07 4.53
N ASP A 362 14.09 8.01 4.94
CA ASP A 362 15.11 8.97 4.55
C ASP A 362 16.15 8.32 3.65
N SER A 363 16.56 9.04 2.61
CA SER A 363 17.73 8.69 1.81
C SER A 363 18.94 9.51 2.27
N ALA A 364 20.05 8.86 2.55
CA ALA A 364 21.28 9.50 3.01
C ALA A 364 21.94 10.32 1.89
N THR A 365 21.46 11.53 1.66
CA THR A 365 22.04 12.51 0.71
C THR A 365 22.73 13.67 1.42
N LYS A 366 22.58 13.77 2.72
CA LYS A 366 23.17 14.74 3.65
C LYS A 366 23.02 14.20 5.07
N ASP A 367 23.72 14.81 6.01
CA ASP A 367 23.49 14.56 7.44
C ASP A 367 22.05 14.91 7.83
N ILE A 368 21.42 14.05 8.62
CA ILE A 368 20.04 14.23 9.12
C ILE A 368 20.11 14.21 10.65
N SER A 369 19.48 15.21 11.28
CA SER A 369 19.24 15.20 12.71
C SER A 369 17.82 15.69 12.96
N VAL A 370 16.95 14.81 13.41
CA VAL A 370 15.52 15.08 13.59
C VAL A 370 15.00 14.48 14.90
N THR A 371 14.02 15.16 15.50
CA THR A 371 13.38 14.75 16.73
C THR A 371 11.90 14.50 16.50
N ALA A 372 11.40 13.34 16.93
CA ALA A 372 9.98 13.04 16.98
C ALA A 372 9.32 13.81 18.12
N MET A 373 8.27 14.54 17.80
CA MET A 373 7.50 15.38 18.73
C MET A 373 6.14 14.76 18.98
N PHE A 374 5.67 14.87 20.23
CA PHE A 374 4.42 14.25 20.68
C PHE A 374 3.53 15.23 21.41
N ASN A 375 2.23 15.10 21.21
CA ASN A 375 1.21 15.79 22.00
C ASN A 375 0.81 14.94 23.20
N ASP A 376 0.63 15.57 24.35
CA ASP A 376 0.02 14.94 25.52
C ASP A 376 -1.46 14.64 25.22
N ALA A 377 -1.85 13.40 25.33
CA ALA A 377 -3.22 12.91 25.12
C ALA A 377 -3.83 12.32 26.40
N ARG A 378 -3.21 12.57 27.55
CA ARG A 378 -3.71 12.09 28.84
C ARG A 378 -5.00 12.79 29.19
N VAL A 379 -5.98 11.97 29.54
CA VAL A 379 -7.26 12.46 30.06
C VAL A 379 -7.18 12.54 31.56
N GLN A 380 -7.61 13.67 32.14
CA GLN A 380 -7.73 13.85 33.60
C GLN A 380 -9.12 14.35 33.92
N ILE A 381 -9.71 13.78 34.97
CA ILE A 381 -10.96 14.23 35.56
C ILE A 381 -10.62 14.84 36.92
N ASN A 382 -11.11 16.06 37.17
CA ASN A 382 -11.01 16.70 38.45
C ASN A 382 -12.41 17.00 38.96
N LEU A 383 -12.68 16.66 40.20
CA LEU A 383 -13.92 16.96 40.90
C LEU A 383 -13.74 18.23 41.74
N ASP A 384 -14.77 19.09 41.79
CA ASP A 384 -14.76 20.32 42.61
C ASP A 384 -15.05 20.04 44.09
N GLN A 385 -15.47 18.80 44.40
CA GLN A 385 -15.70 18.32 45.76
C GLN A 385 -14.73 17.20 46.10
N GLY A 386 -14.30 17.14 47.37
CA GLY A 386 -13.57 16.02 47.95
C GLY A 386 -14.49 15.17 48.83
N GLU A 387 -13.86 14.36 49.70
CA GLU A 387 -14.55 13.62 50.77
C GLU A 387 -15.46 14.58 51.58
N SER A 388 -16.72 14.22 51.73
CA SER A 388 -17.75 15.10 52.24
C SER A 388 -18.66 14.37 53.23
N THR A 389 -19.18 15.10 54.23
CA THR A 389 -20.18 14.59 55.17
C THR A 389 -21.46 15.43 55.01
N ILE A 390 -22.59 14.76 54.74
CA ILE A 390 -23.91 15.39 54.60
C ILE A 390 -24.95 14.66 55.44
N LYS A 391 -26.11 15.27 55.61
CA LYS A 391 -27.24 14.63 56.31
C LYS A 391 -28.10 13.85 55.33
N GLN A 392 -28.81 12.84 55.82
CA GLN A 392 -29.82 12.15 55.03
C GLN A 392 -30.88 13.16 54.50
N GLY A 393 -31.14 13.11 53.18
CA GLY A 393 -32.04 14.04 52.48
C GLY A 393 -31.39 15.36 52.04
N GLU A 394 -30.16 15.66 52.46
CA GLU A 394 -29.39 16.80 52.00
C GLU A 394 -28.80 16.52 50.62
N SER A 395 -28.76 17.51 49.74
CA SER A 395 -28.22 17.35 48.40
C SER A 395 -26.79 17.88 48.30
N LEU A 396 -25.90 17.10 47.70
CA LEU A 396 -24.55 17.48 47.34
C LEU A 396 -24.42 17.50 45.84
N THR A 397 -24.06 18.65 45.25
CA THR A 397 -23.77 18.73 43.79
C THR A 397 -22.26 18.70 43.60
N ILE A 398 -21.81 17.84 42.71
CA ILE A 398 -20.41 17.60 42.35
C ILE A 398 -20.26 17.93 40.85
N ASN A 399 -19.30 18.77 40.51
CA ASN A 399 -18.98 19.09 39.13
C ASN A 399 -17.67 18.43 38.73
N ALA A 400 -17.65 17.88 37.50
CA ALA A 400 -16.43 17.33 36.92
C ALA A 400 -15.86 18.30 35.87
N SER A 401 -14.59 18.57 35.94
CA SER A 401 -13.84 19.18 34.83
C SER A 401 -12.92 18.15 34.21
N VAL A 402 -12.86 18.16 32.90
CA VAL A 402 -12.06 17.21 32.10
C VAL A 402 -10.98 17.99 31.36
N THR A 403 -9.76 17.44 31.35
CA THR A 403 -8.69 17.94 30.50
C THR A 403 -8.12 16.82 29.65
N LEU A 404 -7.74 17.15 28.40
CA LEU A 404 -6.99 16.30 27.50
C LEU A 404 -5.68 16.99 27.15
N GLY A 405 -4.56 16.38 27.54
CA GLY A 405 -3.23 17.01 27.37
C GLY A 405 -3.12 18.36 28.10
N GLY A 406 -3.76 18.51 29.25
CA GLY A 406 -3.77 19.73 30.04
C GLY A 406 -4.69 20.85 29.51
N LYS A 407 -5.40 20.64 28.39
CA LYS A 407 -6.40 21.57 27.84
C LYS A 407 -7.81 21.14 28.20
N SER A 408 -8.71 22.10 28.42
CA SER A 408 -10.13 21.82 28.67
C SER A 408 -10.73 20.93 27.58
N TYR A 409 -11.45 19.90 28.00
CA TYR A 409 -12.10 18.92 27.13
C TYR A 409 -13.59 18.83 27.48
N ASP A 410 -14.41 18.32 26.55
CA ASP A 410 -15.85 18.15 26.76
C ASP A 410 -16.10 17.16 27.92
N ASN A 411 -16.88 17.62 28.90
CA ASN A 411 -17.27 16.86 30.09
C ASN A 411 -18.72 16.37 30.06
N SER A 412 -19.45 16.59 28.97
CA SER A 412 -20.86 16.17 28.82
C SER A 412 -21.04 14.65 28.84
N GLY A 413 -19.99 13.90 28.44
CA GLY A 413 -19.95 12.45 28.42
C GLY A 413 -19.52 11.79 29.74
N VAL A 414 -19.21 12.56 30.79
CA VAL A 414 -18.81 12.00 32.10
C VAL A 414 -19.94 11.14 32.66
N GLN A 415 -19.62 9.89 32.99
CA GLN A 415 -20.54 8.91 33.56
C GLN A 415 -20.41 8.94 35.10
N TRP A 416 -21.53 9.15 35.77
CA TRP A 416 -21.59 9.16 37.23
C TRP A 416 -22.16 7.84 37.76
N SER A 417 -21.50 7.26 38.72
CA SER A 417 -22.00 6.09 39.45
C SER A 417 -21.94 6.29 40.95
N VAL A 418 -22.84 5.62 41.67
CA VAL A 418 -22.89 5.55 43.12
C VAL A 418 -22.78 4.09 43.55
N ASN A 419 -21.73 3.73 44.29
CA ASN A 419 -21.42 2.36 44.65
C ASN A 419 -21.41 1.39 43.44
N ASP A 420 -20.85 1.87 42.33
CA ASP A 420 -20.76 1.21 41.00
C ASP A 420 -22.06 1.13 40.20
N ASP A 421 -23.20 1.56 40.74
CA ASP A 421 -24.44 1.67 39.96
C ASP A 421 -24.42 2.94 39.14
N LEU A 422 -24.61 2.83 37.83
CA LEU A 422 -24.64 3.99 36.92
C LEU A 422 -25.90 4.80 37.15
N MET A 423 -25.72 6.13 37.37
CA MET A 423 -26.81 7.06 37.65
C MET A 423 -27.15 7.90 36.43
N GLN A 424 -26.19 8.64 35.89
CA GLN A 424 -26.41 9.55 34.75
C GLN A 424 -25.12 9.89 34.03
N ASN A 425 -25.24 10.57 32.89
CA ASN A 425 -24.14 11.23 32.21
C ASN A 425 -24.28 12.75 32.31
N GLY A 426 -23.16 13.47 32.33
CA GLY A 426 -23.15 14.93 32.31
C GLY A 426 -21.99 15.54 33.07
N ALA A 427 -21.85 16.86 32.95
CA ALA A 427 -20.78 17.64 33.59
C ALA A 427 -20.89 17.71 35.11
N SER A 428 -22.06 17.41 35.68
CA SER A 428 -22.31 17.45 37.12
C SER A 428 -23.27 16.36 37.56
N TYR A 429 -23.20 15.98 38.82
CA TYR A 429 -24.13 15.05 39.47
C TYR A 429 -24.59 15.61 40.79
N THR A 430 -25.90 15.55 41.07
CA THR A 430 -26.49 15.91 42.36
C THR A 430 -26.88 14.64 43.08
N PHE A 431 -26.18 14.35 44.15
CA PHE A 431 -26.44 13.23 45.06
C PHE A 431 -27.36 13.64 46.20
N THR A 432 -28.50 12.94 46.37
CA THR A 432 -29.44 13.15 47.44
C THR A 432 -29.76 11.82 48.11
N PRO A 433 -29.06 11.44 49.18
CA PRO A 433 -29.21 10.13 49.82
C PRO A 433 -30.52 10.03 50.61
N ASN A 434 -31.19 8.89 50.53
CA ASN A 434 -32.39 8.58 51.30
C ASN A 434 -32.09 7.62 52.50
N ALA A 435 -30.85 7.22 52.67
CA ALA A 435 -30.37 6.42 53.81
C ALA A 435 -29.02 6.90 54.30
N THR A 436 -28.71 6.61 55.59
CA THR A 436 -27.37 6.86 56.17
C THR A 436 -26.39 5.79 55.73
N GLY A 437 -25.10 6.13 55.69
CA GLY A 437 -24.01 5.22 55.31
C GLY A 437 -22.93 5.92 54.47
N ASP A 438 -22.00 5.13 54.01
CA ASP A 438 -20.88 5.59 53.16
C ASP A 438 -21.17 5.29 51.71
N TYR A 439 -21.05 6.31 50.88
CA TYR A 439 -21.30 6.20 49.44
C TYR A 439 -20.06 6.62 48.67
N ARG A 440 -19.65 5.74 47.76
CA ARG A 440 -18.59 6.05 46.77
C ARG A 440 -19.24 6.63 45.50
N ILE A 441 -18.95 7.91 45.25
CA ILE A 441 -19.37 8.56 44.02
C ILE A 441 -18.18 8.61 43.04
N LYS A 442 -18.37 8.11 41.83
CA LYS A 442 -17.33 8.01 40.82
C LYS A 442 -17.78 8.70 39.55
N ALA A 443 -16.90 9.52 38.99
CA ALA A 443 -17.00 10.13 37.68
C ALA A 443 -16.02 9.45 36.76
N GLY A 444 -16.46 8.91 35.64
CA GLY A 444 -15.64 8.22 34.64
C GLY A 444 -15.90 8.70 33.23
N LEU A 445 -14.88 8.65 32.38
CA LEU A 445 -14.98 9.03 30.98
C LEU A 445 -14.04 8.16 30.14
N GLU A 446 -14.54 7.73 28.99
CA GLU A 446 -13.72 7.06 27.98
C GLU A 446 -13.43 8.03 26.84
N VAL A 447 -12.15 8.19 26.50
CA VAL A 447 -11.69 9.04 25.40
C VAL A 447 -10.68 8.23 24.59
N ASN A 448 -10.93 8.08 23.29
CA ASN A 448 -10.04 7.34 22.37
C ASN A 448 -9.70 5.92 22.85
N GLY A 449 -10.65 5.21 23.44
CA GLY A 449 -10.46 3.84 23.95
C GLY A 449 -9.74 3.74 25.29
N THR A 450 -9.42 4.88 25.94
CA THR A 450 -8.83 4.93 27.28
C THR A 450 -9.88 5.41 28.28
N TYR A 451 -10.17 4.57 29.29
CA TYR A 451 -11.07 4.93 30.39
C TYR A 451 -10.26 5.55 31.53
N THR A 452 -10.74 6.68 32.05
CA THR A 452 -10.20 7.32 33.26
C THR A 452 -11.33 7.64 34.22
N SER A 453 -11.05 7.66 35.52
CA SER A 453 -12.05 7.99 36.50
C SER A 453 -11.43 8.67 37.72
N GLN A 454 -12.26 9.44 38.41
CA GLN A 454 -12.00 10.03 39.72
C GLN A 454 -13.17 9.71 40.64
N GLU A 455 -12.89 9.48 41.93
CA GLU A 455 -13.92 9.15 42.90
C GLU A 455 -13.75 9.95 44.20
N LEU A 456 -14.84 10.07 44.94
CA LEU A 456 -14.87 10.63 46.29
C LEU A 456 -15.83 9.82 47.18
N MET A 457 -15.61 9.92 48.53
CA MET A 457 -16.49 9.33 49.50
C MET A 457 -17.44 10.40 50.10
N VAL A 458 -18.71 10.00 50.28
CA VAL A 458 -19.72 10.83 50.94
C VAL A 458 -20.29 10.06 52.14
N HIS A 459 -20.09 10.61 53.31
CA HIS A 459 -20.56 10.06 54.56
C HIS A 459 -21.92 10.67 54.93
N VAL A 460 -22.97 9.86 54.95
CA VAL A 460 -24.34 10.31 55.22
C VAL A 460 -24.75 10.01 56.66
N GLN A 461 -25.01 11.04 57.43
CA GLN A 461 -25.40 10.98 58.84
C GLN A 461 -26.89 11.21 59.01
N THR A 462 -27.42 10.76 60.15
CA THR A 462 -28.80 11.07 60.56
C THR A 462 -29.03 12.57 60.71
N PRO A 463 -30.22 13.09 60.30
CA PRO A 463 -30.57 14.46 60.62
C PRO A 463 -30.55 14.73 62.15
N ALA A 464 -30.01 15.87 62.54
CA ALA A 464 -30.01 16.22 63.97
C ALA A 464 -31.50 16.32 64.45
N THR A 465 -31.85 15.53 65.42
CA THR A 465 -33.17 15.60 66.05
C THR A 465 -33.21 16.91 66.85
N THR A 466 -33.94 17.90 66.37
CA THR A 466 -34.31 19.11 67.20
C THR A 466 -35.33 18.68 68.24
N VAL A 467 -34.85 18.48 69.49
CA VAL A 467 -35.75 18.38 70.63
C VAL A 467 -36.22 19.78 70.96
N SER A 468 -37.47 20.13 70.60
CA SER A 468 -38.13 21.33 71.13
C SER A 468 -38.46 21.06 72.59
N ILE A 469 -37.88 21.86 73.50
CA ILE A 469 -38.21 21.90 74.88
C ILE A 469 -39.40 22.83 75.07
#